data_0513f17e3fbf6b2f259d835378ed25d7
#
_entry.id   0513f17e3fbf6b2f259d835378ed25d7
#
_cell.length_a   1.000
_cell.length_b   1.000
_cell.length_c   1.000
_cell.angle_alpha   90.00
_cell.angle_beta   90.00
_cell.angle_gamma   90.00
#
_symmetry.space_group_name_H-M   'P 1'
#
loop_
_entity.id
_entity.type
_entity.pdbx_description
1 polymer ?
#
loop_
_entity_poly.entity_id
_entity_poly.type
_entity_poly.pdbx_seq_one_letter_code
_entity_poly.pdbx_strand_id
1 'polypeptide(L)'
;MVNIALIGYGYWGPNLARNLQVLRGAKLVACCELDASRLALAHNLYPHAVTTPHVAEIWHDAGIEAVVIATPPQTHFSLAKAALGAGKHVLVEKPLAMNSRDAEELIALAEARGRVLMVGHTFEYNPAVLKIKELVTQGQLGQVYYAYSTRVNLGRMQRDLNALWSIVPHDISILLFLFDQMPLEVSARGNGYLNTGVEDVVFVSLQFPNGITAYIHASWLDPSKVRRMTIVGSQKMVVYDDVDSEGKVKIYDKGVLKVTHGDIFGEFQYKLHSGDIHIPRIDLSEPLRNECAHFVECVEKGTKPQTDGQNGLRVIKVLEAAQRSLGKRGAPVEVT
;
A
#
# COMPACT_ATOMS: atom_id res chain seq x y z
N MET A 1 -14.20 -2.55 23.18
CA MET A 1 -13.99 -3.70 22.25
C MET A 1 -14.89 -3.47 21.06
N VAL A 2 -14.33 -3.39 19.86
CA VAL A 2 -15.05 -3.04 18.62
C VAL A 2 -15.62 -4.31 17.98
N ASN A 3 -16.93 -4.35 17.76
CA ASN A 3 -17.59 -5.42 17.02
C ASN A 3 -17.42 -5.20 15.51
N ILE A 4 -16.73 -6.12 14.86
CA ILE A 4 -16.33 -5.99 13.46
C ILE A 4 -16.97 -7.08 12.61
N ALA A 5 -17.50 -6.69 11.44
CA ALA A 5 -17.88 -7.63 10.39
C ALA A 5 -16.84 -7.64 9.28
N LEU A 6 -16.52 -8.83 8.74
CA LEU A 6 -15.70 -9.01 7.56
C LEU A 6 -16.61 -9.24 6.34
N ILE A 7 -16.37 -8.49 5.27
CA ILE A 7 -17.08 -8.61 3.99
C ILE A 7 -16.09 -9.07 2.93
N GLY A 8 -16.33 -10.27 2.41
CA GLY A 8 -15.42 -10.98 1.50
C GLY A 8 -14.49 -11.95 2.23
N TYR A 9 -14.68 -13.25 1.96
CA TYR A 9 -13.84 -14.32 2.50
C TYR A 9 -13.11 -15.06 1.36
N GLY A 10 -12.61 -14.24 0.40
CA GLY A 10 -11.84 -14.70 -0.74
C GLY A 10 -10.38 -15.05 -0.38
N TYR A 11 -9.44 -14.66 -1.23
CA TYR A 11 -8.02 -14.96 -1.02
C TYR A 11 -7.43 -14.24 0.22
N TRP A 12 -7.82 -12.98 0.46
CA TRP A 12 -7.25 -12.15 1.53
C TRP A 12 -8.08 -12.17 2.82
N GLY A 13 -9.39 -12.35 2.73
CA GLY A 13 -10.32 -12.36 3.86
C GLY A 13 -9.91 -13.27 5.02
N PRO A 14 -9.45 -14.52 4.80
CA PRO A 14 -8.97 -15.40 5.87
C PRO A 14 -7.82 -14.81 6.70
N ASN A 15 -6.92 -14.04 6.08
CA ASN A 15 -5.80 -13.40 6.78
C ASN A 15 -6.30 -12.28 7.69
N LEU A 16 -7.27 -11.48 7.22
CA LEU A 16 -7.90 -10.44 8.00
C LEU A 16 -8.70 -11.02 9.17
N ALA A 17 -9.54 -12.05 8.91
CA ALA A 17 -10.31 -12.72 9.96
C ALA A 17 -9.41 -13.27 11.07
N ARG A 18 -8.31 -13.96 10.71
CA ARG A 18 -7.33 -14.49 11.65
C ARG A 18 -6.73 -13.39 12.52
N ASN A 19 -6.35 -12.27 11.92
CA ASN A 19 -5.78 -11.15 12.67
C ASN A 19 -6.82 -10.49 13.59
N LEU A 20 -8.02 -10.21 13.10
CA LEU A 20 -9.10 -9.63 13.92
C LEU A 20 -9.47 -10.50 15.10
N GLN A 21 -9.47 -11.83 14.94
CA GLN A 21 -9.81 -12.78 15.99
C GLN A 21 -8.83 -12.77 17.18
N VAL A 22 -7.54 -12.50 16.94
CA VAL A 22 -6.51 -12.54 17.99
C VAL A 22 -6.19 -11.17 18.59
N LEU A 23 -6.74 -10.10 18.04
CA LEU A 23 -6.50 -8.75 18.54
C LEU A 23 -7.30 -8.45 19.79
N ARG A 24 -6.59 -7.92 20.81
CA ARG A 24 -7.29 -7.30 21.95
C ARG A 24 -8.02 -6.04 21.48
N GLY A 25 -9.24 -5.85 21.95
CA GLY A 25 -10.06 -4.70 21.54
C GLY A 25 -10.92 -4.95 20.30
N ALA A 26 -10.73 -6.04 19.56
CA ALA A 26 -11.55 -6.45 18.43
C ALA A 26 -12.37 -7.69 18.72
N LYS A 27 -13.55 -7.79 18.10
CA LYS A 27 -14.37 -9.00 18.08
C LYS A 27 -14.93 -9.18 16.67
N LEU A 28 -14.55 -10.27 15.99
CA LEU A 28 -15.17 -10.65 14.73
C LEU A 28 -16.56 -11.22 15.04
N VAL A 29 -17.62 -10.46 14.75
CA VAL A 29 -19.01 -10.83 15.07
C VAL A 29 -19.78 -11.33 13.87
N ALA A 30 -19.35 -11.00 12.64
CA ALA A 30 -20.00 -11.48 11.43
C ALA A 30 -19.00 -11.65 10.27
N CYS A 31 -19.32 -12.54 9.34
CA CYS A 31 -18.62 -12.72 8.08
C CYS A 31 -19.64 -12.82 6.93
N CYS A 32 -19.52 -11.95 5.95
CA CYS A 32 -20.36 -11.94 4.75
C CYS A 32 -19.56 -12.42 3.54
N GLU A 33 -20.04 -13.46 2.85
CA GLU A 33 -19.42 -14.03 1.65
C GLU A 33 -20.48 -14.63 0.74
N LEU A 34 -20.37 -14.41 -0.58
CA LEU A 34 -21.33 -14.92 -1.56
C LEU A 34 -21.10 -16.39 -1.93
N ASP A 35 -19.86 -16.84 -1.89
CA ASP A 35 -19.50 -18.23 -2.18
C ASP A 35 -19.83 -19.10 -0.97
N ALA A 36 -20.79 -20.03 -1.16
CA ALA A 36 -21.29 -20.89 -0.07
C ALA A 36 -20.20 -21.78 0.53
N SER A 37 -19.21 -22.20 -0.26
CA SER A 37 -18.12 -23.05 0.23
C SER A 37 -17.17 -22.27 1.13
N ARG A 38 -16.86 -21.04 0.80
CA ARG A 38 -16.04 -20.13 1.61
C ARG A 38 -16.78 -19.66 2.86
N LEU A 39 -18.09 -19.42 2.71
CA LEU A 39 -18.94 -19.08 3.86
C LEU A 39 -18.97 -20.21 4.89
N ALA A 40 -19.06 -21.47 4.44
CA ALA A 40 -18.99 -22.63 5.31
C ALA A 40 -17.61 -22.76 6.01
N LEU A 41 -16.51 -22.46 5.30
CA LEU A 41 -15.18 -22.40 5.91
C LEU A 41 -15.09 -21.33 7.01
N ALA A 42 -15.64 -20.13 6.76
CA ALA A 42 -15.68 -19.08 7.77
C ALA A 42 -16.49 -19.50 8.99
N HIS A 43 -17.67 -20.12 8.79
CA HIS A 43 -18.50 -20.65 9.88
C HIS A 43 -17.77 -21.68 10.74
N ASN A 44 -17.07 -22.62 10.11
CA ASN A 44 -16.33 -23.67 10.82
C ASN A 44 -15.17 -23.11 11.66
N LEU A 45 -14.45 -22.10 11.12
CA LEU A 45 -13.31 -21.49 11.81
C LEU A 45 -13.72 -20.48 12.88
N TYR A 46 -14.86 -19.81 12.69
CA TYR A 46 -15.37 -18.75 13.57
C TYR A 46 -16.85 -19.01 13.96
N PRO A 47 -17.16 -20.11 14.68
CA PRO A 47 -18.54 -20.54 14.96
C PRO A 47 -19.32 -19.54 15.82
N HIS A 48 -18.65 -18.61 16.48
CA HIS A 48 -19.26 -17.52 17.25
C HIS A 48 -19.65 -16.30 16.38
N ALA A 49 -19.17 -16.22 15.14
CA ALA A 49 -19.51 -15.15 14.21
C ALA A 49 -20.72 -15.56 13.34
N VAL A 50 -21.64 -14.65 13.16
CA VAL A 50 -22.74 -14.83 12.21
C VAL A 50 -22.18 -14.90 10.80
N THR A 51 -22.58 -15.91 10.03
CA THR A 51 -22.19 -16.03 8.62
C THR A 51 -23.40 -15.83 7.72
N THR A 52 -23.29 -14.94 6.73
CA THR A 52 -24.41 -14.59 5.84
C THR A 52 -23.95 -14.30 4.43
N PRO A 53 -24.71 -14.64 3.38
CA PRO A 53 -24.47 -14.15 2.03
C PRO A 53 -25.09 -12.75 1.77
N HIS A 54 -25.84 -12.20 2.73
CA HIS A 54 -26.63 -10.98 2.57
C HIS A 54 -25.99 -9.80 3.29
N VAL A 55 -25.24 -8.99 2.58
CA VAL A 55 -24.55 -7.84 3.16
C VAL A 55 -25.49 -6.81 3.82
N ALA A 56 -26.77 -6.76 3.42
CA ALA A 56 -27.76 -5.91 4.05
C ALA A 56 -27.97 -6.20 5.55
N GLU A 57 -27.79 -7.44 5.97
CA GLU A 57 -27.88 -7.83 7.39
C GLU A 57 -26.79 -7.15 8.22
N ILE A 58 -25.59 -6.96 7.64
CA ILE A 58 -24.48 -6.24 8.27
C ILE A 58 -24.84 -4.76 8.47
N TRP A 59 -25.50 -4.15 7.48
CA TRP A 59 -25.86 -2.72 7.55
C TRP A 59 -26.92 -2.44 8.62
N HIS A 60 -27.88 -3.35 8.78
CA HIS A 60 -29.00 -3.19 9.71
C HIS A 60 -28.66 -3.61 11.14
N ASP A 61 -27.58 -4.33 11.38
CA ASP A 61 -27.17 -4.73 12.73
C ASP A 61 -26.52 -3.57 13.46
N ALA A 62 -27.22 -2.97 14.43
CA ALA A 62 -26.71 -1.88 15.26
C ALA A 62 -25.57 -2.32 16.19
N GLY A 63 -25.42 -3.62 16.46
CA GLY A 63 -24.35 -4.17 17.26
C GLY A 63 -23.00 -4.23 16.55
N ILE A 64 -22.97 -4.08 15.20
CA ILE A 64 -21.75 -4.00 14.41
C ILE A 64 -21.32 -2.54 14.33
N GLU A 65 -20.11 -2.25 14.81
CA GLU A 65 -19.55 -0.88 14.85
C GLU A 65 -18.67 -0.57 13.64
N ALA A 66 -17.96 -1.59 13.14
CA ALA A 66 -17.01 -1.44 12.06
C ALA A 66 -17.08 -2.59 11.05
N VAL A 67 -16.65 -2.33 9.83
CA VAL A 67 -16.54 -3.34 8.78
C VAL A 67 -15.15 -3.34 8.15
N VAL A 68 -14.69 -4.54 7.77
CA VAL A 68 -13.50 -4.76 6.97
C VAL A 68 -13.92 -5.32 5.62
N ILE A 69 -13.58 -4.64 4.53
CA ILE A 69 -13.97 -4.98 3.16
C ILE A 69 -12.77 -5.58 2.43
N ALA A 70 -12.89 -6.85 2.04
CA ALA A 70 -11.84 -7.63 1.34
C ALA A 70 -12.41 -8.34 0.10
N THR A 71 -13.26 -7.65 -0.61
CA THR A 71 -13.93 -8.08 -1.85
C THR A 71 -13.12 -7.67 -3.09
N PRO A 72 -13.52 -8.01 -4.32
CA PRO A 72 -12.89 -7.46 -5.52
C PRO A 72 -12.95 -5.92 -5.57
N PRO A 73 -11.89 -5.25 -6.09
CA PRO A 73 -11.75 -3.78 -6.07
C PRO A 73 -12.93 -3.00 -6.66
N GLN A 74 -13.59 -3.55 -7.67
CA GLN A 74 -14.74 -2.94 -8.32
C GLN A 74 -15.94 -2.74 -7.38
N THR A 75 -15.99 -3.47 -6.28
CA THR A 75 -17.08 -3.41 -5.28
C THR A 75 -16.75 -2.53 -4.08
N HIS A 76 -15.50 -2.11 -3.92
CA HIS A 76 -15.03 -1.37 -2.75
C HIS A 76 -15.83 -0.09 -2.51
N PHE A 77 -15.99 0.74 -3.56
CA PHE A 77 -16.74 2.00 -3.47
C PHE A 77 -18.17 1.79 -2.97
N SER A 78 -18.91 0.91 -3.63
CA SER A 78 -20.34 0.69 -3.29
C SER A 78 -20.53 0.14 -1.88
N LEU A 79 -19.69 -0.81 -1.47
CA LEU A 79 -19.75 -1.41 -0.14
C LEU A 79 -19.31 -0.42 0.96
N ALA A 80 -18.21 0.30 0.74
CA ALA A 80 -17.73 1.30 1.69
C ALA A 80 -18.73 2.45 1.85
N LYS A 81 -19.33 2.93 0.73
CA LYS A 81 -20.38 3.95 0.77
C LYS A 81 -21.61 3.50 1.56
N ALA A 82 -22.08 2.27 1.34
CA ALA A 82 -23.20 1.70 2.09
C ALA A 82 -22.87 1.56 3.58
N ALA A 83 -21.67 1.09 3.92
CA ALA A 83 -21.22 0.95 5.30
C ALA A 83 -21.14 2.29 6.04
N LEU A 84 -20.48 3.28 5.42
CA LEU A 84 -20.41 4.65 5.97
C LEU A 84 -21.81 5.28 6.11
N GLY A 85 -22.68 5.08 5.10
CA GLY A 85 -24.09 5.49 5.14
C GLY A 85 -24.87 4.89 6.31
N ALA A 86 -24.60 3.62 6.64
CA ALA A 86 -25.15 2.91 7.79
C ALA A 86 -24.45 3.26 9.12
N GLY A 87 -23.52 4.23 9.11
CA GLY A 87 -22.83 4.69 10.31
C GLY A 87 -21.75 3.76 10.82
N LYS A 88 -21.19 2.88 9.98
CA LYS A 88 -20.10 1.98 10.35
C LYS A 88 -18.73 2.64 10.07
N HIS A 89 -17.72 2.31 10.88
CA HIS A 89 -16.31 2.57 10.55
C HIS A 89 -15.85 1.57 9.49
N VAL A 90 -14.94 1.96 8.60
CA VAL A 90 -14.57 1.15 7.44
C VAL A 90 -13.05 1.02 7.32
N LEU A 91 -12.57 -0.22 7.26
CA LEU A 91 -11.28 -0.58 6.68
C LEU A 91 -11.55 -1.26 5.34
N VAL A 92 -11.02 -0.72 4.26
CA VAL A 92 -11.19 -1.31 2.93
C VAL A 92 -9.83 -1.69 2.34
N GLU A 93 -9.74 -2.88 1.76
CA GLU A 93 -8.54 -3.31 1.03
C GLU A 93 -8.22 -2.36 -0.12
N LYS A 94 -6.93 -2.32 -0.44
CA LYS A 94 -6.46 -1.49 -1.57
C LYS A 94 -6.94 -2.06 -2.93
N PRO A 95 -7.18 -1.19 -3.90
CA PRO A 95 -7.28 0.26 -3.80
C PRO A 95 -8.58 0.71 -3.14
N LEU A 96 -8.60 1.87 -2.51
CA LEU A 96 -9.81 2.43 -1.87
C LEU A 96 -11.02 2.45 -2.82
N ALA A 97 -10.78 2.88 -4.06
CA ALA A 97 -11.75 2.89 -5.16
C ALA A 97 -11.00 2.76 -6.50
N MET A 98 -11.72 2.61 -7.60
CA MET A 98 -11.14 2.49 -8.94
C MET A 98 -10.91 3.83 -9.63
N ASN A 99 -11.27 4.94 -8.99
CA ASN A 99 -11.02 6.30 -9.47
C ASN A 99 -11.01 7.30 -8.30
N SER A 100 -10.43 8.48 -8.55
CA SER A 100 -10.26 9.55 -7.55
C SER A 100 -11.59 10.16 -7.11
N ARG A 101 -12.56 10.32 -8.01
CA ARG A 101 -13.88 10.88 -7.69
C ARG A 101 -14.63 10.03 -6.65
N ASP A 102 -14.63 8.70 -6.83
CA ASP A 102 -15.27 7.78 -5.89
C ASP A 102 -14.55 7.81 -4.53
N ALA A 103 -13.22 7.91 -4.54
CA ALA A 103 -12.44 8.04 -3.31
C ALA A 103 -12.76 9.35 -2.57
N GLU A 104 -12.85 10.47 -3.28
CA GLU A 104 -13.23 11.78 -2.73
C GLU A 104 -14.64 11.74 -2.11
N GLU A 105 -15.59 11.07 -2.77
CA GLU A 105 -16.94 10.89 -2.23
C GLU A 105 -16.95 10.07 -0.93
N LEU A 106 -16.16 8.99 -0.85
CA LEU A 106 -16.02 8.20 0.37
C LEU A 106 -15.42 9.01 1.51
N ILE A 107 -14.40 9.82 1.23
CA ILE A 107 -13.76 10.69 2.22
C ILE A 107 -14.76 11.68 2.78
N ALA A 108 -15.47 12.41 1.91
CA ALA A 108 -16.48 13.38 2.31
C ALA A 108 -17.60 12.74 3.13
N LEU A 109 -18.05 11.53 2.75
CA LEU A 109 -19.07 10.80 3.49
C LEU A 109 -18.57 10.35 4.87
N ALA A 110 -17.33 9.85 4.97
CA ALA A 110 -16.72 9.44 6.23
C ALA A 110 -16.62 10.63 7.21
N GLU A 111 -16.15 11.79 6.71
CA GLU A 111 -16.04 13.03 7.47
C GLU A 111 -17.44 13.52 7.94
N ALA A 112 -18.43 13.57 7.04
CA ALA A 112 -19.80 13.99 7.36
C ALA A 112 -20.47 13.06 8.39
N ARG A 113 -20.09 11.80 8.45
CA ARG A 113 -20.62 10.81 9.40
C ARG A 113 -19.79 10.67 10.66
N GLY A 114 -18.65 11.33 10.77
CA GLY A 114 -17.70 11.17 11.87
C GLY A 114 -17.19 9.73 11.99
N ARG A 115 -16.95 9.05 10.86
CA ARG A 115 -16.51 7.66 10.83
C ARG A 115 -15.07 7.53 10.31
N VAL A 116 -14.38 6.57 10.88
CA VAL A 116 -13.05 6.20 10.43
C VAL A 116 -13.16 5.54 9.05
N LEU A 117 -12.40 6.04 8.07
CA LEU A 117 -12.17 5.42 6.77
C LEU A 117 -10.66 5.15 6.65
N MET A 118 -10.29 3.88 6.59
CA MET A 118 -8.91 3.42 6.50
C MET A 118 -8.74 2.51 5.28
N VAL A 119 -7.57 2.57 4.66
CA VAL A 119 -7.22 1.79 3.46
C VAL A 119 -6.15 0.76 3.80
N GLY A 120 -6.27 -0.44 3.24
CA GLY A 120 -5.37 -1.58 3.42
C GLY A 120 -4.00 -1.41 2.77
N HIS A 121 -3.28 -0.33 3.09
CA HIS A 121 -1.90 -0.11 2.68
C HIS A 121 -0.92 -0.77 3.67
N THR A 122 -1.01 -2.08 3.78
CA THR A 122 -0.33 -2.93 4.78
C THR A 122 1.19 -2.69 4.85
N PHE A 123 1.84 -2.32 3.74
CA PHE A 123 3.28 -2.07 3.75
C PHE A 123 3.69 -0.82 4.54
N GLU A 124 2.81 0.14 4.74
CA GLU A 124 3.08 1.30 5.61
C GLU A 124 3.14 0.92 7.09
N TYR A 125 2.64 -0.26 7.46
CA TYR A 125 2.72 -0.86 8.80
C TYR A 125 3.84 -1.91 8.93
N ASN A 126 4.64 -2.10 7.86
CA ASN A 126 5.77 -3.03 7.89
C ASN A 126 6.93 -2.42 8.70
N PRO A 127 7.42 -3.10 9.76
CA PRO A 127 8.51 -2.58 10.58
C PRO A 127 9.77 -2.22 9.81
N ALA A 128 10.07 -2.91 8.71
CA ALA A 128 11.19 -2.59 7.84
C ALA A 128 10.97 -1.26 7.10
N VAL A 129 9.75 -1.01 6.59
CA VAL A 129 9.39 0.25 5.92
C VAL A 129 9.38 1.41 6.93
N LEU A 130 8.87 1.18 8.15
CA LEU A 130 8.92 2.16 9.23
C LEU A 130 10.36 2.53 9.59
N LYS A 131 11.28 1.55 9.63
CA LYS A 131 12.71 1.83 9.85
C LYS A 131 13.32 2.68 8.74
N ILE A 132 12.95 2.45 7.50
CA ILE A 132 13.41 3.26 6.37
C ILE A 132 12.83 4.69 6.47
N LYS A 133 11.55 4.83 6.83
CA LYS A 133 10.92 6.14 7.07
C LYS A 133 11.67 6.92 8.13
N GLU A 134 12.05 6.29 9.23
CA GLU A 134 12.88 6.89 10.28
C GLU A 134 14.20 7.43 9.70
N LEU A 135 14.94 6.60 8.92
CA LEU A 135 16.21 7.00 8.32
C LEU A 135 16.07 8.20 7.38
N VAL A 136 15.03 8.21 6.54
CA VAL A 136 14.73 9.31 5.61
C VAL A 136 14.37 10.58 6.38
N THR A 137 13.48 10.47 7.37
CA THR A 137 13.01 11.63 8.16
C THR A 137 14.13 12.25 8.99
N GLN A 138 15.03 11.42 9.53
CA GLN A 138 16.21 11.89 10.29
C GLN A 138 17.34 12.42 9.38
N GLY A 139 17.16 12.42 8.04
CA GLY A 139 18.16 12.89 7.09
C GLY A 139 19.42 12.01 7.02
N GLN A 140 19.39 10.77 7.53
CA GLN A 140 20.56 9.90 7.59
C GLN A 140 21.08 9.47 6.20
N LEU A 141 20.24 9.57 5.17
CA LEU A 141 20.63 9.27 3.80
C LEU A 141 21.26 10.50 3.10
N GLY A 142 21.22 11.68 3.75
CA GLY A 142 21.51 12.95 3.09
C GLY A 142 20.40 13.32 2.11
N GLN A 143 20.73 14.02 1.03
CA GLN A 143 19.79 14.29 -0.05
C GLN A 143 19.45 12.99 -0.78
N VAL A 144 18.18 12.63 -0.82
CA VAL A 144 17.72 11.50 -1.63
C VAL A 144 17.78 11.90 -3.11
N TYR A 145 18.44 11.10 -3.93
CA TYR A 145 18.56 11.32 -5.36
C TYR A 145 17.48 10.57 -6.12
N TYR A 146 17.35 9.27 -5.88
CA TYR A 146 16.35 8.44 -6.53
C TYR A 146 16.04 7.17 -5.73
N ALA A 147 14.95 6.53 -6.09
CA ALA A 147 14.61 5.20 -5.63
C ALA A 147 14.21 4.30 -6.81
N TYR A 148 14.35 2.99 -6.64
CA TYR A 148 13.75 2.05 -7.57
C TYR A 148 13.24 0.81 -6.84
N SER A 149 12.18 0.23 -7.40
CA SER A 149 11.50 -0.93 -6.85
C SER A 149 11.30 -1.99 -7.93
N THR A 150 11.43 -3.24 -7.53
CA THR A 150 11.10 -4.41 -8.33
C THR A 150 10.16 -5.29 -7.51
N ARG A 151 8.94 -5.49 -8.02
CA ARG A 151 7.92 -6.36 -7.43
C ARG A 151 7.38 -7.31 -8.49
N VAL A 152 8.01 -8.45 -8.56
CA VAL A 152 7.77 -9.43 -9.63
C VAL A 152 7.69 -10.85 -9.09
N ASN A 153 6.99 -11.71 -9.78
CA ASN A 153 6.91 -13.15 -9.55
C ASN A 153 6.16 -13.82 -10.72
N LEU A 154 6.27 -15.14 -10.82
CA LEU A 154 5.30 -15.92 -11.58
C LEU A 154 4.04 -16.05 -10.71
N GLY A 155 3.12 -15.10 -10.88
CA GLY A 155 2.04 -14.85 -9.94
C GLY A 155 0.67 -15.31 -10.42
N ARG A 156 -0.34 -15.00 -9.59
CA ARG A 156 -1.73 -15.23 -9.94
C ARG A 156 -2.20 -14.10 -10.87
N MET A 157 -2.35 -14.42 -12.15
CA MET A 157 -2.84 -13.48 -13.15
C MET A 157 -4.30 -13.15 -12.88
N GLN A 158 -4.63 -11.87 -13.01
CA GLN A 158 -5.99 -11.38 -12.92
C GLN A 158 -6.52 -11.09 -14.32
N ARG A 159 -7.80 -11.36 -14.56
CA ARG A 159 -8.40 -11.16 -15.90
C ARG A 159 -8.94 -9.74 -16.08
N ASP A 160 -9.28 -9.10 -15.01
CA ASP A 160 -10.06 -7.86 -14.95
C ASP A 160 -9.28 -6.70 -14.32
N LEU A 161 -8.01 -6.92 -13.93
CA LEU A 161 -7.16 -5.92 -13.32
C LEU A 161 -5.73 -6.12 -13.81
N ASN A 162 -5.10 -5.09 -14.35
CA ASN A 162 -3.72 -5.15 -14.82
C ASN A 162 -2.68 -5.09 -13.67
N ALA A 163 -1.42 -5.36 -14.00
CA ALA A 163 -0.32 -5.32 -13.04
C ALA A 163 -0.16 -3.94 -12.38
N LEU A 164 -0.50 -2.84 -13.10
CA LEU A 164 -0.48 -1.49 -12.56
C LEU A 164 -1.40 -1.35 -11.34
N TRP A 165 -2.67 -1.73 -11.46
CA TRP A 165 -3.65 -1.59 -10.37
C TRP A 165 -3.55 -2.68 -9.31
N SER A 166 -3.01 -3.85 -9.67
CA SER A 166 -2.90 -4.99 -8.77
C SER A 166 -1.65 -4.94 -7.88
N ILE A 167 -0.48 -4.62 -8.48
CA ILE A 167 0.83 -4.74 -7.81
C ILE A 167 1.39 -3.40 -7.38
N VAL A 168 1.39 -2.41 -8.28
CA VAL A 168 2.06 -1.12 -8.09
C VAL A 168 1.51 -0.26 -6.95
N PRO A 169 0.23 -0.37 -6.50
CA PRO A 169 -0.25 0.39 -5.34
C PRO A 169 0.61 0.25 -4.09
N HIS A 170 1.19 -0.93 -3.86
CA HIS A 170 2.06 -1.17 -2.71
C HIS A 170 3.34 -0.33 -2.76
N ASP A 171 3.98 -0.25 -3.94
CA ASP A 171 5.23 0.49 -4.10
C ASP A 171 4.98 1.99 -4.13
N ILE A 172 3.85 2.43 -4.73
CA ILE A 172 3.44 3.84 -4.68
C ILE A 172 3.18 4.25 -3.23
N SER A 173 2.41 3.48 -2.46
CA SER A 173 2.12 3.82 -1.06
C SER A 173 3.39 3.93 -0.22
N ILE A 174 4.35 3.00 -0.39
CA ILE A 174 5.65 3.07 0.27
C ILE A 174 6.38 4.36 -0.11
N LEU A 175 6.49 4.69 -1.40
CA LEU A 175 7.22 5.89 -1.85
C LEU A 175 6.58 7.18 -1.36
N LEU A 176 5.24 7.28 -1.42
CA LEU A 176 4.50 8.43 -0.90
C LEU A 176 4.67 8.56 0.62
N PHE A 177 4.66 7.45 1.34
CA PHE A 177 4.91 7.41 2.78
C PHE A 177 6.34 7.84 3.11
N LEU A 178 7.34 7.31 2.41
CA LEU A 178 8.75 7.62 2.68
C LEU A 178 9.10 9.08 2.41
N PHE A 179 8.65 9.62 1.28
CA PHE A 179 9.02 10.98 0.85
C PHE A 179 8.05 12.06 1.34
N ASP A 180 6.87 11.67 1.79
CA ASP A 180 5.78 12.58 2.20
C ASP A 180 5.45 13.66 1.16
N GLN A 181 5.53 13.32 -0.11
CA GLN A 181 5.32 14.20 -1.25
C GLN A 181 4.53 13.47 -2.33
N MET A 182 3.77 14.24 -3.12
CA MET A 182 3.18 13.73 -4.37
C MET A 182 4.19 13.87 -5.50
N PRO A 183 4.24 12.91 -6.43
CA PRO A 183 4.97 13.13 -7.68
C PRO A 183 4.26 14.21 -8.51
N LEU A 184 5.04 14.99 -9.22
CA LEU A 184 4.56 16.01 -10.15
C LEU A 184 4.06 15.36 -11.44
N GLU A 185 4.75 14.31 -11.88
CA GLU A 185 4.58 13.67 -13.17
C GLU A 185 4.81 12.16 -13.08
N VAL A 186 4.11 11.42 -13.91
CA VAL A 186 4.21 9.96 -14.06
C VAL A 186 4.36 9.60 -15.53
N SER A 187 5.31 8.69 -15.83
CA SER A 187 5.40 7.98 -17.10
C SER A 187 5.26 6.49 -16.87
N ALA A 188 4.42 5.79 -17.63
CA ALA A 188 4.22 4.35 -17.50
C ALA A 188 4.19 3.66 -18.86
N ARG A 189 4.90 2.54 -18.97
CA ARG A 189 4.86 1.62 -20.12
C ARG A 189 4.59 0.20 -19.65
N GLY A 190 3.82 -0.54 -20.40
CA GLY A 190 3.49 -1.92 -20.10
C GLY A 190 3.05 -2.70 -21.32
N ASN A 191 3.01 -4.02 -21.16
CA ASN A 191 2.51 -4.94 -22.20
C ASN A 191 1.66 -6.04 -21.56
N GLY A 192 0.62 -6.44 -22.26
CA GLY A 192 -0.19 -7.61 -21.97
C GLY A 192 0.17 -8.74 -22.95
N TYR A 193 0.91 -9.72 -22.46
CA TYR A 193 1.33 -10.88 -23.26
C TYR A 193 0.33 -12.03 -23.16
N LEU A 194 -0.40 -12.14 -22.07
CA LEU A 194 -1.35 -13.22 -21.81
C LEU A 194 -2.78 -12.82 -22.20
N ASN A 195 -3.16 -11.59 -21.92
CA ASN A 195 -4.48 -11.07 -22.27
C ASN A 195 -4.32 -9.71 -22.97
N THR A 196 -4.83 -9.60 -24.17
CA THR A 196 -4.80 -8.35 -24.93
C THR A 196 -5.50 -7.22 -24.14
N GLY A 197 -4.80 -6.12 -23.92
CA GLY A 197 -5.34 -4.94 -23.22
C GLY A 197 -5.29 -5.00 -21.70
N VAL A 198 -4.69 -6.06 -21.12
CA VAL A 198 -4.43 -6.15 -19.68
C VAL A 198 -2.92 -6.34 -19.48
N GLU A 199 -2.23 -5.32 -19.03
CA GLU A 199 -0.78 -5.34 -18.88
C GLU A 199 -0.34 -6.31 -17.79
N ASP A 200 0.47 -7.31 -18.16
CA ASP A 200 1.09 -8.30 -17.26
C ASP A 200 2.39 -7.79 -16.65
N VAL A 201 3.02 -6.85 -17.35
CA VAL A 201 4.25 -6.18 -16.92
C VAL A 201 4.11 -4.68 -17.14
N VAL A 202 4.56 -3.91 -16.14
CA VAL A 202 4.59 -2.45 -16.21
C VAL A 202 5.88 -1.89 -15.63
N PHE A 203 6.35 -0.81 -16.25
CA PHE A 203 7.44 0.02 -15.77
C PHE A 203 6.87 1.43 -15.57
N VAL A 204 7.03 1.96 -14.35
CA VAL A 204 6.51 3.27 -13.97
C VAL A 204 7.67 4.14 -13.53
N SER A 205 7.72 5.37 -14.01
CA SER A 205 8.64 6.43 -13.59
C SER A 205 7.85 7.54 -12.93
N LEU A 206 8.27 7.97 -11.74
CA LEU A 206 7.68 9.02 -10.94
C LEU A 206 8.68 10.16 -10.78
N GLN A 207 8.29 11.37 -11.11
CA GLN A 207 9.09 12.57 -10.88
C GLN A 207 8.55 13.33 -9.69
N PHE A 208 9.31 13.37 -8.59
CA PHE A 208 8.94 14.12 -7.39
C PHE A 208 9.51 15.54 -7.40
N PRO A 209 9.00 16.44 -6.56
CA PRO A 209 9.65 17.71 -6.27
C PRO A 209 11.12 17.52 -5.84
N ASN A 210 11.92 18.59 -5.95
CA ASN A 210 13.35 18.59 -5.58
C ASN A 210 14.23 17.63 -6.39
N GLY A 211 13.76 17.18 -7.57
CA GLY A 211 14.54 16.33 -8.48
C GLY A 211 14.61 14.85 -8.09
N ILE A 212 13.88 14.41 -7.08
CA ILE A 212 13.80 12.99 -6.72
C ILE A 212 13.05 12.25 -7.82
N THR A 213 13.61 11.14 -8.29
CA THR A 213 12.96 10.24 -9.25
C THR A 213 12.74 8.87 -8.62
N ALA A 214 11.65 8.19 -8.98
CA ALA A 214 11.46 6.81 -8.59
C ALA A 214 11.02 5.94 -9.78
N TYR A 215 11.46 4.68 -9.77
CA TYR A 215 11.17 3.72 -10.83
C TYR A 215 10.57 2.47 -10.22
N ILE A 216 9.50 1.94 -10.81
CA ILE A 216 8.82 0.73 -10.35
C ILE A 216 8.75 -0.24 -11.52
N HIS A 217 9.26 -1.46 -11.32
CA HIS A 217 9.03 -2.60 -12.20
C HIS A 217 8.10 -3.58 -11.50
N ALA A 218 6.94 -3.83 -12.10
CA ALA A 218 5.97 -4.79 -11.59
C ALA A 218 5.57 -5.77 -12.69
N SER A 219 5.54 -7.07 -12.36
CA SER A 219 5.19 -8.12 -13.30
C SER A 219 4.63 -9.37 -12.63
N TRP A 220 3.69 -10.03 -13.29
CA TRP A 220 3.28 -11.40 -12.95
C TRP A 220 4.10 -12.47 -13.69
N LEU A 221 4.95 -12.05 -14.64
CA LEU A 221 5.73 -12.92 -15.53
C LEU A 221 7.22 -12.78 -15.23
N ASP A 222 7.65 -13.35 -14.10
CA ASP A 222 9.07 -13.38 -13.74
C ASP A 222 9.40 -14.73 -13.08
N PRO A 223 10.54 -15.35 -13.39
CA PRO A 223 10.90 -16.66 -12.84
C PRO A 223 11.14 -16.62 -11.33
N SER A 224 11.46 -15.45 -10.78
CA SER A 224 11.81 -15.30 -9.37
C SER A 224 10.83 -14.36 -8.66
N LYS A 225 10.51 -14.68 -7.40
CA LYS A 225 9.78 -13.76 -6.54
C LYS A 225 10.74 -12.71 -5.98
N VAL A 226 10.64 -11.47 -6.48
CA VAL A 226 11.42 -10.33 -6.00
C VAL A 226 10.49 -9.26 -5.45
N ARG A 227 10.79 -8.73 -4.25
CA ARG A 227 10.12 -7.60 -3.62
C ARG A 227 11.16 -6.69 -2.99
N ARG A 228 11.80 -5.91 -3.81
CA ARG A 228 12.99 -5.15 -3.41
C ARG A 228 12.85 -3.69 -3.80
N MET A 229 13.24 -2.80 -2.88
CA MET A 229 13.34 -1.37 -3.11
C MET A 229 14.73 -0.87 -2.71
N THR A 230 15.33 -0.03 -3.52
CA THR A 230 16.59 0.64 -3.22
C THR A 230 16.37 2.13 -3.21
N ILE A 231 16.90 2.81 -2.20
CA ILE A 231 16.87 4.27 -2.06
C ILE A 231 18.30 4.76 -2.03
N VAL A 232 18.64 5.65 -2.93
CA VAL A 232 19.99 6.20 -3.09
C VAL A 232 20.00 7.64 -2.61
N GLY A 233 20.76 7.86 -1.55
CA GLY A 233 21.04 9.19 -1.00
C GLY A 233 22.48 9.64 -1.22
N SER A 234 22.75 10.90 -0.91
CA SER A 234 24.09 11.48 -1.09
C SER A 234 25.13 10.95 -0.08
N GLN A 235 24.66 10.50 1.10
CA GLN A 235 25.52 10.01 2.18
C GLN A 235 25.44 8.49 2.35
N LYS A 236 24.22 7.93 2.30
CA LYS A 236 23.96 6.50 2.47
C LYS A 236 22.94 6.01 1.47
N MET A 237 22.95 4.70 1.25
CA MET A 237 21.97 4.00 0.42
C MET A 237 21.29 2.92 1.24
N VAL A 238 20.02 2.66 0.97
CA VAL A 238 19.24 1.62 1.66
C VAL A 238 18.68 0.65 0.66
N VAL A 239 18.81 -0.63 0.97
CA VAL A 239 18.13 -1.71 0.26
C VAL A 239 17.12 -2.34 1.21
N TYR A 240 15.87 -2.33 0.80
CA TYR A 240 14.78 -3.10 1.40
C TYR A 240 14.50 -4.33 0.54
N ASP A 241 14.50 -5.50 1.15
CA ASP A 241 14.12 -6.76 0.50
C ASP A 241 13.10 -7.48 1.39
N ASP A 242 11.83 -7.50 0.96
CA ASP A 242 10.75 -8.11 1.73
C ASP A 242 10.84 -9.65 1.78
N VAL A 243 11.58 -10.25 0.86
CA VAL A 243 11.77 -11.71 0.79
C VAL A 243 12.95 -12.18 1.63
N ASP A 244 13.91 -11.30 1.92
CA ASP A 244 15.04 -11.62 2.80
C ASP A 244 14.55 -11.75 4.26
N SER A 245 14.73 -12.95 4.84
CA SER A 245 14.30 -13.25 6.22
C SER A 245 15.27 -12.75 7.28
N GLU A 246 16.54 -12.53 6.93
CA GLU A 246 17.62 -12.21 7.88
C GLU A 246 17.99 -10.74 7.86
N GLY A 247 17.94 -10.11 6.68
CA GLY A 247 18.40 -8.73 6.51
C GLY A 247 17.46 -7.90 5.64
N LYS A 248 16.18 -7.78 6.05
CA LYS A 248 15.18 -7.02 5.27
C LYS A 248 15.60 -5.60 4.91
N VAL A 249 16.40 -4.95 5.75
CA VAL A 249 16.96 -3.62 5.52
C VAL A 249 18.46 -3.68 5.63
N LYS A 250 19.15 -3.24 4.57
CA LYS A 250 20.61 -3.09 4.54
C LYS A 250 20.94 -1.64 4.26
N ILE A 251 21.69 -1.03 5.16
CA ILE A 251 22.13 0.36 5.07
C ILE A 251 23.60 0.35 4.66
N TYR A 252 23.86 0.86 3.48
CA TYR A 252 25.21 0.99 2.92
C TYR A 252 25.76 2.36 3.24
N ASP A 253 26.85 2.43 3.97
CA ASP A 253 27.59 3.65 4.21
C ASP A 253 28.44 3.95 2.95
N LYS A 254 27.75 4.32 1.88
CA LYS A 254 28.31 4.62 0.56
C LYS A 254 27.69 5.88 0.00
N GLY A 255 28.54 6.72 -0.58
CA GLY A 255 28.08 7.96 -1.17
C GLY A 255 29.14 8.60 -2.06
N VAL A 256 28.80 9.72 -2.65
CA VAL A 256 29.68 10.53 -3.47
C VAL A 256 29.75 11.93 -2.88
N LEU A 257 30.94 12.33 -2.46
CA LEU A 257 31.20 13.68 -1.96
C LEU A 257 31.73 14.54 -3.10
N LYS A 258 31.11 15.69 -3.31
CA LYS A 258 31.62 16.72 -4.20
C LYS A 258 32.65 17.53 -3.43
N VAL A 259 33.92 17.44 -3.82
CA VAL A 259 35.02 18.20 -3.22
C VAL A 259 35.26 19.44 -4.08
N THR A 260 35.03 20.62 -3.52
CA THR A 260 35.48 21.89 -4.13
C THR A 260 36.87 22.21 -3.61
N HIS A 261 37.87 22.17 -4.45
CA HIS A 261 39.21 22.72 -4.11
C HIS A 261 39.20 24.23 -4.36
N GLY A 262 39.58 24.98 -3.33
CA GLY A 262 39.38 26.44 -3.23
C GLY A 262 40.18 27.32 -4.18
N ASP A 263 41.09 26.82 -5.05
CA ASP A 263 42.01 27.65 -5.79
C ASP A 263 42.19 27.32 -7.28
N ILE A 264 41.43 26.36 -7.84
CA ILE A 264 41.55 26.07 -9.29
C ILE A 264 40.17 26.13 -9.92
N PHE A 265 39.92 27.12 -10.75
CA PHE A 265 38.70 27.30 -11.53
C PHE A 265 38.44 26.08 -12.41
N GLY A 266 37.39 25.30 -12.10
CA GLY A 266 36.82 24.36 -13.04
C GLY A 266 37.01 22.85 -12.78
N GLU A 267 37.84 22.40 -11.83
CA GLU A 267 37.96 20.97 -11.53
C GLU A 267 37.11 20.55 -10.32
N PHE A 268 35.95 19.94 -10.60
CA PHE A 268 35.18 19.24 -9.57
C PHE A 268 35.75 17.82 -9.43
N GLN A 269 36.30 17.49 -8.28
CA GLN A 269 36.65 16.11 -7.97
C GLN A 269 35.53 15.43 -7.19
N TYR A 270 35.10 14.27 -7.66
CA TYR A 270 34.21 13.40 -6.92
C TYR A 270 35.02 12.41 -6.07
N LYS A 271 34.83 12.46 -4.75
CA LYS A 271 35.44 11.48 -3.86
C LYS A 271 34.40 10.43 -3.51
N LEU A 272 34.64 9.17 -3.88
CA LEU A 272 33.81 8.04 -3.48
C LEU A 272 34.07 7.75 -2.01
N HIS A 273 32.99 7.61 -1.26
CA HIS A 273 32.99 7.10 0.10
C HIS A 273 32.43 5.68 0.12
N SER A 274 33.14 4.77 0.77
CA SER A 274 32.69 3.38 0.95
C SER A 274 33.09 2.91 2.34
N GLY A 275 32.10 2.83 3.21
CA GLY A 275 32.19 2.30 4.57
C GLY A 275 31.47 0.97 4.73
N ASP A 276 30.95 0.69 5.90
CA ASP A 276 30.33 -0.55 6.31
C ASP A 276 28.93 -0.75 5.73
N ILE A 277 28.46 -1.99 5.77
CA ILE A 277 27.06 -2.35 5.55
C ILE A 277 26.46 -2.67 6.92
N HIS A 278 25.46 -1.91 7.32
CA HIS A 278 24.75 -2.11 8.55
C HIS A 278 23.39 -2.77 8.33
N ILE A 279 23.13 -3.86 9.02
CA ILE A 279 21.83 -4.55 9.02
C ILE A 279 21.19 -4.27 10.38
N PRO A 280 20.22 -3.35 10.48
CA PRO A 280 19.59 -3.03 11.75
C PRO A 280 18.72 -4.21 12.22
N ARG A 281 18.74 -4.45 13.54
CA ARG A 281 17.74 -5.32 14.15
C ARG A 281 16.36 -4.69 14.02
N ILE A 282 15.42 -5.44 13.48
CA ILE A 282 14.02 -5.04 13.31
C ILE A 282 13.16 -6.09 13.99
N ASP A 283 12.31 -5.69 14.91
CA ASP A 283 11.33 -6.59 15.50
C ASP A 283 10.21 -6.84 14.49
N LEU A 284 10.24 -8.01 13.89
CA LEU A 284 9.35 -8.40 12.80
C LEU A 284 7.98 -8.80 13.35
N SER A 285 7.12 -7.81 13.60
CA SER A 285 5.68 -8.04 13.77
C SER A 285 5.00 -8.21 12.40
N GLU A 286 3.89 -8.94 12.37
CA GLU A 286 3.12 -9.11 11.13
C GLU A 286 2.48 -7.77 10.71
N PRO A 287 2.81 -7.24 9.51
CA PRO A 287 2.29 -5.92 9.08
C PRO A 287 0.76 -5.84 9.08
N LEU A 288 0.08 -6.90 8.62
CA LEU A 288 -1.38 -6.96 8.61
C LEU A 288 -1.98 -6.90 10.02
N ARG A 289 -1.31 -7.50 11.00
CA ARG A 289 -1.72 -7.40 12.41
C ARG A 289 -1.58 -5.98 12.94
N ASN A 290 -0.48 -5.31 12.60
CA ASN A 290 -0.26 -3.91 12.99
C ASN A 290 -1.32 -2.99 12.37
N GLU A 291 -1.66 -3.20 11.10
CA GLU A 291 -2.70 -2.49 10.38
C GLU A 291 -4.07 -2.67 11.05
N CYS A 292 -4.48 -3.92 11.27
CA CYS A 292 -5.76 -4.22 11.94
C CYS A 292 -5.80 -3.64 13.37
N ALA A 293 -4.69 -3.71 14.11
CA ALA A 293 -4.60 -3.15 15.46
C ALA A 293 -4.76 -1.62 15.44
N HIS A 294 -4.11 -0.94 14.49
CA HIS A 294 -4.23 0.50 14.32
C HIS A 294 -5.66 0.92 13.93
N PHE A 295 -6.33 0.15 13.06
CA PHE A 295 -7.74 0.39 12.75
C PHE A 295 -8.62 0.35 14.00
N VAL A 296 -8.49 -0.70 14.81
CA VAL A 296 -9.23 -0.86 16.07
C VAL A 296 -8.95 0.30 17.01
N GLU A 297 -7.68 0.67 17.17
CA GLU A 297 -7.27 1.81 17.98
C GLU A 297 -7.91 3.13 17.51
N CYS A 298 -7.90 3.39 16.20
CA CYS A 298 -8.52 4.58 15.62
C CYS A 298 -10.02 4.62 15.85
N VAL A 299 -10.70 3.48 15.78
CA VAL A 299 -12.15 3.38 16.08
C VAL A 299 -12.42 3.64 17.55
N GLU A 300 -11.66 3.04 18.47
CA GLU A 300 -11.84 3.22 19.92
C GLU A 300 -11.54 4.65 20.38
N LYS A 301 -10.52 5.30 19.79
CA LYS A 301 -10.07 6.64 20.20
C LYS A 301 -10.67 7.78 19.37
N GLY A 302 -11.37 7.49 18.27
CA GLY A 302 -11.85 8.51 17.33
C GLY A 302 -10.72 9.27 16.63
N THR A 303 -9.57 8.62 16.42
CA THR A 303 -8.39 9.25 15.79
C THR A 303 -8.31 8.92 14.31
N LYS A 304 -7.60 9.77 13.55
CA LYS A 304 -7.38 9.62 12.13
C LYS A 304 -6.34 8.52 11.87
N PRO A 305 -6.61 7.54 10.97
CA PRO A 305 -5.62 6.51 10.62
C PRO A 305 -4.43 7.06 9.84
N GLN A 306 -3.29 6.38 9.96
CA GLN A 306 -2.11 6.65 9.11
C GLN A 306 -2.43 6.47 7.63
N THR A 307 -3.12 5.38 7.28
CA THR A 307 -3.57 5.10 5.90
C THR A 307 -5.06 5.46 5.76
N ASP A 308 -5.40 6.70 6.01
CA ASP A 308 -6.77 7.21 5.87
C ASP A 308 -7.23 7.31 4.41
N GLY A 309 -8.45 7.80 4.21
CA GLY A 309 -8.99 8.00 2.86
C GLY A 309 -8.14 8.93 1.99
N GLN A 310 -7.50 9.96 2.58
CA GLN A 310 -6.62 10.88 1.84
C GLN A 310 -5.34 10.18 1.39
N ASN A 311 -4.77 9.31 2.23
CA ASN A 311 -3.65 8.46 1.84
C ASN A 311 -4.04 7.57 0.63
N GLY A 312 -5.21 6.92 0.68
CA GLY A 312 -5.74 6.13 -0.43
C GLY A 312 -5.95 6.95 -1.71
N LEU A 313 -6.52 8.14 -1.59
CA LEU A 313 -6.73 9.07 -2.72
C LEU A 313 -5.41 9.46 -3.40
N ARG A 314 -4.36 9.76 -2.62
CA ARG A 314 -3.02 10.05 -3.16
C ARG A 314 -2.50 8.92 -4.04
N VAL A 315 -2.64 7.67 -3.59
CA VAL A 315 -2.22 6.48 -4.36
C VAL A 315 -3.05 6.36 -5.65
N ILE A 316 -4.37 6.54 -5.59
CA ILE A 316 -5.26 6.46 -6.75
C ILE A 316 -4.91 7.52 -7.80
N LYS A 317 -4.66 8.77 -7.41
CA LYS A 317 -4.26 9.84 -8.34
C LYS A 317 -3.00 9.48 -9.12
N VAL A 318 -2.02 8.88 -8.47
CA VAL A 318 -0.80 8.40 -9.15
C VAL A 318 -1.13 7.24 -10.10
N LEU A 319 -1.97 6.29 -9.69
CA LEU A 319 -2.39 5.16 -10.54
C LEU A 319 -3.18 5.63 -11.78
N GLU A 320 -4.07 6.59 -11.62
CA GLU A 320 -4.82 7.17 -12.75
C GLU A 320 -3.90 7.90 -13.74
N ALA A 321 -2.93 8.68 -13.24
CA ALA A 321 -1.92 9.31 -14.08
C ALA A 321 -1.09 8.27 -14.83
N ALA A 322 -0.66 7.20 -14.16
CA ALA A 322 0.07 6.10 -14.77
C ALA A 322 -0.78 5.37 -15.83
N GLN A 323 -2.07 5.13 -15.56
CA GLN A 323 -2.98 4.51 -16.52
C GLN A 323 -3.19 5.39 -17.75
N ARG A 324 -3.31 6.72 -17.56
CA ARG A 324 -3.37 7.67 -18.68
C ARG A 324 -2.07 7.66 -19.50
N SER A 325 -0.93 7.52 -18.85
CA SER A 325 0.38 7.42 -19.50
C SER A 325 0.52 6.12 -20.31
N LEU A 326 0.07 4.98 -19.78
CA LEU A 326 0.00 3.70 -20.53
C LEU A 326 -0.78 3.87 -21.83
N GLY A 327 -1.96 4.48 -21.80
CA GLY A 327 -2.77 4.77 -22.98
C GLY A 327 -2.10 5.73 -23.97
N LYS A 328 -1.16 6.55 -23.50
CA LYS A 328 -0.35 7.49 -24.32
C LYS A 328 1.05 6.96 -24.63
N ARG A 329 1.25 5.63 -24.58
CA ARG A 329 2.52 4.95 -24.89
C ARG A 329 3.71 5.45 -24.07
N GLY A 330 3.48 5.80 -22.81
CA GLY A 330 4.48 6.25 -21.86
C GLY A 330 4.79 7.75 -21.90
N ALA A 331 3.96 8.55 -22.56
CA ALA A 331 4.09 10.00 -22.46
C ALA A 331 3.88 10.45 -21.00
N PRO A 332 4.65 11.44 -20.52
CA PRO A 332 4.49 12.02 -19.20
C PRO A 332 3.06 12.57 -18.97
N VAL A 333 2.54 12.37 -17.77
CA VAL A 333 1.22 12.85 -17.35
C VAL A 333 1.34 13.46 -15.96
N GLU A 334 0.86 14.69 -15.81
CA GLU A 334 0.78 15.37 -14.51
C GLU A 334 -0.17 14.63 -13.56
N VAL A 335 0.21 14.61 -12.29
CA VAL A 335 -0.61 14.07 -11.20
C VAL A 335 -1.46 15.21 -10.62
N THR A 336 -2.75 15.15 -10.86
CA THR A 336 -3.72 16.21 -10.47
C THR A 336 -4.68 15.70 -9.39
#